data_55e95213a982728d18ef67af9c448493
#
_entry.id   55e95213a982728d18ef67af9c448493
#
_cell.length_a   1.000
_cell.length_b   1.000
_cell.length_c   1.000
_cell.angle_alpha   90.00
_cell.angle_beta   90.00
_cell.angle_gamma   90.00
#
_symmetry.space_group_name_H-M   'P 1'
#
loop_
_entity.id
_entity.type
_entity.pdbx_description
1 polymer ?
#
loop_
_entity_poly.entity_id
_entity_poly.type
_entity_poly.pdbx_seq_one_letter_code
_entity_poly.pdbx_strand_id
1 'polypeptide(L)'
;MRREPIVILSAGRRTYAPEFGAETLDELSLERVRYGALLAKETHLPVLVSGGLGGGGAPSLAMLMANALRSDYGIEARWLESRSGNTAQNAIFSSEILRAAGIKRVILVTHAWHMKRARAAFLASGMSVFPGPTAFYGPAGGDDVLLGFVQRIESLRMSGFALHEIIGSQWYRLRYGF
;
A
#
# COMPACT_ATOMS: atom_id res chain seq x y z
N MET A 1 19.52 -18.84 2.01
CA MET A 1 19.32 -17.40 2.27
C MET A 1 17.80 -17.12 2.22
N ARG A 2 17.15 -16.75 3.33
CA ARG A 2 15.72 -16.47 3.34
C ARG A 2 15.50 -15.13 2.63
N ARG A 3 14.81 -15.15 1.49
CA ARG A 3 14.56 -13.95 0.70
C ARG A 3 13.48 -13.12 1.39
N GLU A 4 13.77 -11.84 1.58
CA GLU A 4 12.83 -10.88 2.19
C GLU A 4 11.70 -10.60 1.20
N PRO A 5 10.42 -10.86 1.55
CA PRO A 5 9.33 -10.63 0.61
C PRO A 5 9.03 -9.13 0.46
N ILE A 6 8.44 -8.81 -0.68
CA ILE A 6 7.82 -7.51 -0.92
C ILE A 6 6.40 -7.57 -0.39
N VAL A 7 6.04 -6.66 0.50
CA VAL A 7 4.68 -6.49 1.04
C VAL A 7 4.07 -5.25 0.42
N ILE A 8 3.02 -5.40 -0.36
CA ILE A 8 2.31 -4.30 -1.02
C ILE A 8 1.01 -4.04 -0.26
N LEU A 9 0.86 -2.81 0.26
CA LEU A 9 -0.36 -2.40 0.96
C LEU A 9 -1.39 -1.84 -0.03
N SER A 10 -2.65 -2.25 0.13
CA SER A 10 -3.76 -1.63 -0.59
C SER A 10 -4.03 -0.20 -0.14
N ALA A 11 -4.78 0.55 -0.95
CA ALA A 11 -5.33 1.86 -0.60
C ALA A 11 -6.86 1.83 -0.68
N GLY A 12 -7.41 1.54 -1.85
CA GLY A 12 -8.84 1.54 -2.07
C GLY A 12 -9.25 0.78 -3.33
N ARG A 13 -10.55 0.84 -3.61
CA ARG A 13 -11.17 0.27 -4.80
C ARG A 13 -12.06 1.27 -5.51
N ARG A 14 -12.31 1.04 -6.78
CA ARG A 14 -13.34 1.67 -7.58
C ARG A 14 -14.48 0.67 -7.76
N THR A 15 -15.62 0.94 -7.13
CA THR A 15 -16.78 0.05 -7.11
C THR A 15 -17.56 0.10 -8.41
N TYR A 16 -17.52 1.23 -9.12
CA TYR A 16 -18.16 1.38 -10.43
C TYR A 16 -17.10 1.43 -11.53
N ALA A 17 -16.94 0.33 -12.23
CA ALA A 17 -15.96 0.17 -13.31
C ALA A 17 -16.56 -0.70 -14.44
N PRO A 18 -17.56 -0.18 -15.19
CA PRO A 18 -18.28 -0.95 -16.20
C PRO A 18 -17.36 -1.49 -17.30
N GLU A 19 -16.27 -0.83 -17.59
CA GLU A 19 -15.24 -1.27 -18.56
C GLU A 19 -14.50 -2.55 -18.14
N PHE A 20 -14.55 -2.92 -16.85
CA PHE A 20 -14.01 -4.17 -16.32
C PHE A 20 -15.09 -5.18 -15.97
N GLY A 21 -16.36 -4.79 -16.05
CA GLY A 21 -17.50 -5.64 -15.68
C GLY A 21 -17.57 -5.97 -14.18
N ALA A 22 -16.71 -5.40 -13.35
CA ALA A 22 -16.59 -5.68 -11.92
C ALA A 22 -15.86 -4.53 -11.19
N GLU A 23 -15.82 -4.63 -9.85
CA GLU A 23 -14.97 -3.74 -9.05
C GLU A 23 -13.49 -3.92 -9.41
N THR A 24 -12.74 -2.82 -9.37
CA THR A 24 -11.29 -2.82 -9.61
C THR A 24 -10.56 -2.00 -8.55
N LEU A 25 -9.23 -2.00 -8.60
CA LEU A 25 -8.40 -1.16 -7.75
C LEU A 25 -8.58 0.33 -8.09
N ASP A 26 -8.47 1.19 -7.09
CA ASP A 26 -8.31 2.61 -7.31
C ASP A 26 -6.89 2.95 -7.83
N GLU A 27 -6.71 4.18 -8.26
CA GLU A 27 -5.44 4.67 -8.79
C GLU A 27 -4.28 4.52 -7.78
N LEU A 28 -4.55 4.76 -6.49
CA LEU A 28 -3.52 4.64 -5.45
C LEU A 28 -3.06 3.19 -5.24
N SER A 29 -3.99 2.25 -5.27
CA SER A 29 -3.66 0.82 -5.19
C SER A 29 -2.88 0.37 -6.43
N LEU A 30 -3.28 0.84 -7.63
CA LEU A 30 -2.60 0.51 -8.88
C LEU A 30 -1.15 1.05 -8.92
N GLU A 31 -0.89 2.26 -8.42
CA GLU A 31 0.47 2.80 -8.31
C GLU A 31 1.37 1.93 -7.41
N ARG A 32 0.83 1.46 -6.28
CA ARG A 32 1.56 0.56 -5.37
C ARG A 32 1.83 -0.80 -6.01
N VAL A 33 0.82 -1.36 -6.69
CA VAL A 33 0.95 -2.64 -7.43
C VAL A 33 2.02 -2.51 -8.52
N ARG A 34 1.99 -1.44 -9.31
CA ARG A 34 2.99 -1.17 -10.36
C ARG A 34 4.41 -1.14 -9.81
N TYR A 35 4.63 -0.41 -8.72
CA TYR A 35 5.95 -0.30 -8.12
C TYR A 35 6.39 -1.61 -7.46
N GLY A 36 5.49 -2.28 -6.75
CA GLY A 36 5.76 -3.62 -6.21
C GLY A 36 6.09 -4.65 -7.27
N ALA A 37 5.42 -4.59 -8.42
CA ALA A 37 5.70 -5.44 -9.58
C ALA A 37 7.09 -5.15 -10.18
N LEU A 38 7.48 -3.88 -10.29
CA LEU A 38 8.83 -3.50 -10.72
C LEU A 38 9.88 -4.13 -9.81
N LEU A 39 9.77 -3.92 -8.50
CA LEU A 39 10.69 -4.50 -7.52
C LEU A 39 10.72 -6.03 -7.59
N ALA A 40 9.56 -6.67 -7.75
CA ALA A 40 9.50 -8.13 -7.85
C ALA A 40 10.20 -8.66 -9.11
N LYS A 41 10.08 -7.98 -10.24
CA LYS A 41 10.77 -8.33 -11.48
C LYS A 41 12.28 -8.17 -11.38
N GLU A 42 12.75 -7.09 -10.76
CA GLU A 42 14.18 -6.81 -10.60
C GLU A 42 14.86 -7.72 -9.57
N THR A 43 14.15 -8.03 -8.49
CA THR A 43 14.73 -8.76 -7.34
C THR A 43 14.41 -10.25 -7.32
N HIS A 44 13.40 -10.68 -8.05
CA HIS A 44 12.82 -12.05 -8.00
C HIS A 44 12.37 -12.45 -6.59
N LEU A 45 11.99 -11.47 -5.75
CA LEU A 45 11.49 -11.70 -4.40
C LEU A 45 9.99 -12.07 -4.44
N PRO A 46 9.54 -12.94 -3.54
CA PRO A 46 8.13 -13.27 -3.45
C PRO A 46 7.31 -12.09 -2.93
N VAL A 47 6.06 -12.00 -3.37
CA VAL A 47 5.15 -10.91 -3.05
C VAL A 47 4.06 -11.35 -2.08
N LEU A 48 3.79 -10.54 -1.08
CA LEU A 48 2.57 -10.55 -0.28
C LEU A 48 1.77 -9.29 -0.61
N VAL A 49 0.48 -9.46 -0.85
CA VAL A 49 -0.47 -8.34 -0.99
C VAL A 49 -1.39 -8.30 0.22
N SER A 50 -1.60 -7.10 0.79
CA SER A 50 -2.38 -6.93 2.01
C SER A 50 -3.48 -5.88 1.84
N GLY A 51 -4.72 -6.31 2.11
CA GLY A 51 -5.89 -5.46 2.07
C GLY A 51 -7.18 -6.28 2.17
N GLY A 52 -7.99 -5.97 3.16
CA GLY A 52 -9.18 -6.73 3.50
C GLY A 52 -10.42 -6.41 2.66
N LEU A 53 -11.56 -6.87 3.16
CA LEU A 53 -12.86 -6.69 2.53
C LEU A 53 -13.37 -5.25 2.68
N GLY A 54 -13.99 -4.75 1.62
CA GLY A 54 -14.72 -3.48 1.67
C GLY A 54 -16.16 -3.61 2.19
N GLY A 55 -16.57 -4.79 2.65
CA GLY A 55 -17.95 -5.11 3.08
C GLY A 55 -18.80 -5.76 1.98
N GLY A 56 -19.91 -6.43 2.37
CA GLY A 56 -20.96 -6.88 1.45
C GLY A 56 -20.63 -8.01 0.45
N GLY A 57 -19.64 -8.86 0.73
CA GLY A 57 -19.30 -10.00 -0.17
C GLY A 57 -18.42 -9.65 -1.37
N ALA A 58 -17.99 -8.40 -1.48
CA ALA A 58 -17.03 -7.97 -2.50
C ALA A 58 -15.66 -8.67 -2.32
N PRO A 59 -14.87 -8.84 -3.40
CA PRO A 59 -13.53 -9.40 -3.31
C PRO A 59 -12.66 -8.54 -2.41
N SER A 60 -11.71 -9.15 -1.68
CA SER A 60 -10.75 -8.39 -0.87
C SER A 60 -9.85 -7.54 -1.76
N LEU A 61 -9.34 -6.42 -1.21
CA LEU A 61 -8.35 -5.61 -1.91
C LEU A 61 -7.09 -6.43 -2.25
N ALA A 62 -6.69 -7.35 -1.36
CA ALA A 62 -5.59 -8.27 -1.64
C ALA A 62 -5.87 -9.16 -2.87
N MET A 63 -7.11 -9.63 -3.03
CA MET A 63 -7.50 -10.42 -4.22
C MET A 63 -7.45 -9.58 -5.50
N LEU A 64 -7.97 -8.35 -5.47
CA LEU A 64 -7.91 -7.43 -6.61
C LEU A 64 -6.44 -7.13 -6.98
N MET A 65 -5.57 -6.89 -5.99
CA MET A 65 -4.14 -6.66 -6.22
C MET A 65 -3.43 -7.89 -6.79
N ALA A 66 -3.75 -9.10 -6.29
CA ALA A 66 -3.19 -10.33 -6.82
C ALA A 66 -3.62 -10.58 -8.27
N ASN A 67 -4.86 -10.29 -8.61
CA ASN A 67 -5.36 -10.37 -9.98
C ASN A 67 -4.63 -9.38 -10.89
N ALA A 68 -4.48 -8.12 -10.49
CA ALA A 68 -3.73 -7.12 -11.27
C ALA A 68 -2.25 -7.51 -11.45
N LEU A 69 -1.59 -8.00 -10.39
CA LEU A 69 -0.22 -8.51 -10.49
C LEU A 69 -0.09 -9.62 -11.53
N ARG A 70 -1.02 -10.55 -11.53
CA ARG A 70 -1.02 -11.69 -12.45
C ARG A 70 -1.36 -11.26 -13.88
N SER A 71 -2.47 -10.52 -14.09
CA SER A 71 -2.96 -10.15 -15.43
C SER A 71 -2.02 -9.16 -16.14
N ASP A 72 -1.55 -8.13 -15.42
CA ASP A 72 -0.88 -7.00 -16.04
C ASP A 72 0.65 -7.16 -16.02
N TYR A 73 1.17 -7.90 -15.03
CA TYR A 73 2.62 -8.02 -14.82
C TYR A 73 3.17 -9.45 -14.89
N GLY A 74 2.30 -10.48 -14.92
CA GLY A 74 2.70 -11.89 -14.94
C GLY A 74 3.34 -12.36 -13.62
N ILE A 75 2.97 -11.73 -12.50
CA ILE A 75 3.53 -12.02 -11.18
C ILE A 75 2.47 -12.68 -10.31
N GLU A 76 2.78 -13.86 -9.77
CA GLU A 76 1.92 -14.52 -8.78
C GLU A 76 2.25 -14.01 -7.38
N ALA A 77 1.24 -13.48 -6.69
CA ALA A 77 1.35 -13.16 -5.27
C ALA A 77 1.42 -14.46 -4.46
N ARG A 78 2.50 -14.65 -3.72
CA ARG A 78 2.70 -15.86 -2.92
C ARG A 78 1.78 -15.91 -1.70
N TRP A 79 1.45 -14.76 -1.13
CA TRP A 79 0.55 -14.65 0.03
C TRP A 79 -0.45 -13.53 -0.17
N LEU A 80 -1.68 -13.77 0.28
CA LEU A 80 -2.76 -12.81 0.31
C LEU A 80 -3.19 -12.63 1.77
N GLU A 81 -3.15 -11.39 2.24
CA GLU A 81 -3.74 -10.99 3.51
C GLU A 81 -5.05 -10.25 3.21
N SER A 82 -6.19 -10.85 3.54
CA SER A 82 -7.54 -10.41 3.12
C SER A 82 -8.45 -10.02 4.30
N ARG A 83 -7.94 -9.98 5.54
CA ARG A 83 -8.76 -9.78 6.76
C ARG A 83 -8.73 -8.35 7.28
N SER A 84 -7.70 -7.60 6.91
CA SER A 84 -7.42 -6.29 7.48
C SER A 84 -8.45 -5.23 7.06
N GLY A 85 -8.87 -4.40 8.01
CA GLY A 85 -9.70 -3.21 7.76
C GLY A 85 -8.96 -1.88 7.98
N ASN A 86 -7.68 -1.92 8.38
CA ASN A 86 -6.86 -0.74 8.62
C ASN A 86 -5.36 -1.09 8.61
N THR A 87 -4.50 -0.05 8.67
CA THR A 87 -3.04 -0.23 8.57
C THR A 87 -2.44 -1.06 9.71
N ALA A 88 -2.95 -0.96 10.95
CA ALA A 88 -2.47 -1.79 12.04
C ALA A 88 -2.79 -3.26 11.80
N GLN A 89 -3.99 -3.56 11.34
CA GLN A 89 -4.41 -4.93 10.99
C GLN A 89 -3.64 -5.45 9.77
N ASN A 90 -3.36 -4.63 8.75
CA ASN A 90 -2.47 -5.01 7.66
C ASN A 90 -1.13 -5.51 8.21
N ALA A 91 -0.53 -4.76 9.15
CA ALA A 91 0.75 -5.13 9.75
C ALA A 91 0.65 -6.41 10.58
N ILE A 92 -0.34 -6.52 11.45
CA ILE A 92 -0.55 -7.69 12.33
C ILE A 92 -0.74 -8.95 11.50
N PHE A 93 -1.71 -8.96 10.59
CA PHE A 93 -2.09 -10.17 9.84
C PHE A 93 -1.05 -10.55 8.79
N SER A 94 -0.41 -9.58 8.12
CA SER A 94 0.74 -9.87 7.24
C SER A 94 1.90 -10.48 8.03
N SER A 95 2.17 -9.95 9.23
CA SER A 95 3.24 -10.47 10.09
C SER A 95 2.95 -11.88 10.58
N GLU A 96 1.70 -12.23 10.88
CA GLU A 96 1.29 -13.60 11.21
C GLU A 96 1.63 -14.57 10.08
N ILE A 97 1.20 -14.25 8.86
CA ILE A 97 1.45 -15.05 7.65
C ILE A 97 2.96 -15.25 7.43
N LEU A 98 3.72 -14.16 7.50
CA LEU A 98 5.16 -14.18 7.22
C LEU A 98 5.97 -14.89 8.30
N ARG A 99 5.59 -14.74 9.58
CA ARG A 99 6.24 -15.48 10.67
C ARG A 99 6.00 -16.98 10.58
N ALA A 100 4.81 -17.41 10.19
CA ALA A 100 4.52 -18.82 9.94
C ALA A 100 5.44 -19.41 8.85
N ALA A 101 5.85 -18.56 7.88
CA ALA A 101 6.86 -18.90 6.89
C ALA A 101 8.32 -18.68 7.36
N GLY A 102 8.51 -18.30 8.63
CA GLY A 102 9.83 -18.06 9.24
C GLY A 102 10.51 -16.77 8.76
N ILE A 103 9.74 -15.81 8.24
CA ILE A 103 10.22 -14.53 7.71
C ILE A 103 10.03 -13.45 8.79
N LYS A 104 11.07 -12.62 8.98
CA LYS A 104 11.07 -11.53 9.96
C LYS A 104 11.40 -10.16 9.37
N ARG A 105 11.73 -10.11 8.07
CA ARG A 105 12.10 -8.87 7.37
C ARG A 105 11.34 -8.77 6.08
N VAL A 106 10.91 -7.55 5.73
CA VAL A 106 10.11 -7.26 4.53
C VAL A 106 10.59 -5.99 3.83
N ILE A 107 10.34 -5.91 2.53
CA ILE A 107 10.34 -4.65 1.79
C ILE A 107 8.89 -4.18 1.74
N LEU A 108 8.59 -3.06 2.40
CA LEU A 108 7.23 -2.54 2.52
C LEU A 108 6.95 -1.52 1.43
N VAL A 109 5.98 -1.79 0.57
CA VAL A 109 5.57 -0.91 -0.53
C VAL A 109 4.27 -0.21 -0.19
N THR A 110 4.33 1.12 -0.17
CA THR A 110 3.20 2.04 -0.03
C THR A 110 3.61 3.43 -0.49
N HIS A 111 2.68 4.38 -0.54
CA HIS A 111 2.99 5.78 -0.87
C HIS A 111 3.95 6.41 0.14
N ALA A 112 4.80 7.31 -0.33
CA ALA A 112 5.80 8.01 0.49
C ALA A 112 5.14 8.74 1.69
N TRP A 113 4.02 9.40 1.48
CA TRP A 113 3.28 10.09 2.54
C TRP A 113 2.69 9.14 3.60
N HIS A 114 2.36 7.90 3.22
CA HIS A 114 1.83 6.87 4.13
C HIS A 114 2.93 6.02 4.80
N MET A 115 4.15 6.04 4.28
CA MET A 115 5.24 5.13 4.68
C MET A 115 5.57 5.22 6.17
N LYS A 116 5.58 6.42 6.75
CA LYS A 116 5.90 6.61 8.18
C LYS A 116 4.95 5.82 9.08
N ARG A 117 3.65 5.93 8.85
CA ARG A 117 2.61 5.23 9.64
C ARG A 117 2.63 3.73 9.39
N ALA A 118 2.73 3.31 8.14
CA ALA A 118 2.79 1.90 7.78
C ALA A 118 4.02 1.20 8.38
N ARG A 119 5.20 1.84 8.27
CA ARG A 119 6.44 1.32 8.86
C ARG A 119 6.34 1.18 10.38
N ALA A 120 5.79 2.16 11.08
CA ALA A 120 5.59 2.10 12.53
C ALA A 120 4.71 0.90 12.92
N ALA A 121 3.61 0.67 12.21
CA ALA A 121 2.72 -0.47 12.46
C ALA A 121 3.44 -1.83 12.26
N PHE A 122 4.23 -1.99 11.20
CA PHE A 122 4.99 -3.22 10.94
C PHE A 122 6.11 -3.44 11.96
N LEU A 123 6.81 -2.39 12.40
CA LEU A 123 7.80 -2.47 13.48
C LEU A 123 7.15 -2.89 14.79
N ALA A 124 6.01 -2.30 15.16
CA ALA A 124 5.24 -2.66 16.34
C ALA A 124 4.73 -4.11 16.29
N SER A 125 4.45 -4.65 15.09
CA SER A 125 4.13 -6.06 14.91
C SER A 125 5.37 -6.98 14.94
N GLY A 126 6.57 -6.47 15.22
CA GLY A 126 7.82 -7.22 15.35
C GLY A 126 8.50 -7.61 14.04
N MET A 127 8.18 -6.93 12.94
CA MET A 127 8.85 -7.09 11.65
C MET A 127 9.96 -6.06 11.49
N SER A 128 11.07 -6.44 10.88
CA SER A 128 12.05 -5.48 10.35
C SER A 128 11.62 -5.02 8.97
N VAL A 129 11.67 -3.71 8.72
CA VAL A 129 11.10 -3.10 7.52
C VAL A 129 12.15 -2.32 6.73
N PHE A 130 12.35 -2.71 5.48
CA PHE A 130 12.99 -1.89 4.46
C PHE A 130 11.89 -1.09 3.74
N PRO A 131 11.93 0.24 3.77
CA PRO A 131 10.92 1.03 3.10
C PRO A 131 11.12 1.02 1.58
N GLY A 132 10.04 0.73 0.85
CA GLY A 132 9.92 0.85 -0.60
C GLY A 132 8.82 1.87 -0.94
N PRO A 133 9.06 3.17 -0.69
CA PRO A 133 8.05 4.19 -0.95
C PRO A 133 7.88 4.44 -2.45
N THR A 134 6.64 4.73 -2.86
CA THR A 134 6.30 5.17 -4.23
C THR A 134 5.53 6.48 -4.19
N ALA A 135 5.22 7.04 -5.35
CA ALA A 135 4.47 8.29 -5.50
C ALA A 135 5.05 9.42 -4.63
N PHE A 136 6.31 9.75 -4.88
CA PHE A 136 6.93 10.93 -4.31
C PHE A 136 6.37 12.17 -5.00
N TYR A 137 5.92 13.12 -4.20
CA TYR A 137 5.58 14.44 -4.68
C TYR A 137 6.80 15.32 -4.55
N GLY A 138 7.38 15.70 -5.67
CA GLY A 138 8.46 16.68 -5.73
C GLY A 138 7.93 18.10 -5.87
N PRO A 139 8.78 19.12 -5.68
CA PRO A 139 8.44 20.47 -6.13
C PRO A 139 8.08 20.40 -7.61
N ALA A 140 7.00 21.06 -8.02
CA ALA A 140 6.63 21.18 -9.42
C ALA A 140 7.83 21.80 -10.16
N GLY A 141 8.54 20.98 -10.91
CA GLY A 141 9.63 21.43 -11.77
C GLY A 141 9.04 22.21 -12.93
N GLY A 142 9.16 23.51 -12.88
CA GLY A 142 8.73 24.42 -13.95
C GLY A 142 8.94 25.86 -13.50
N ASP A 143 9.55 26.65 -14.37
CA ASP A 143 9.98 28.04 -14.14
C ASP A 143 8.84 29.06 -13.91
N ASP A 144 7.60 28.63 -13.73
CA ASP A 144 6.43 29.48 -13.51
C ASP A 144 6.05 29.56 -12.02
N VAL A 145 6.80 30.38 -11.30
CA VAL A 145 6.48 30.75 -9.90
C VAL A 145 5.06 31.36 -9.80
N LEU A 146 4.60 32.06 -10.84
CA LEU A 146 3.28 32.69 -10.86
C LEU A 146 2.14 31.66 -10.95
N LEU A 147 2.31 30.56 -11.70
CA LEU A 147 1.35 29.47 -11.76
C LEU A 147 1.37 28.57 -10.50
N GLY A 148 2.42 28.67 -9.69
CA GLY A 148 2.50 28.00 -8.38
C GLY A 148 1.47 28.52 -7.37
N PHE A 149 0.94 29.73 -7.56
CA PHE A 149 -0.13 30.29 -6.71
C PHE A 149 -1.54 29.87 -7.14
N VAL A 150 -1.71 29.31 -8.34
CA VAL A 150 -3.00 28.76 -8.76
C VAL A 150 -3.19 27.44 -7.98
N GLN A 151 -4.19 27.42 -7.12
CA GLN A 151 -4.57 26.19 -6.39
C GLN A 151 -4.92 25.10 -7.38
N ARG A 152 -4.00 24.15 -7.57
CA ARG A 152 -4.25 22.95 -8.37
C ARG A 152 -5.07 21.97 -7.53
N ILE A 153 -6.00 21.27 -8.18
CA ILE A 153 -6.78 20.18 -7.55
C ILE A 153 -5.87 19.18 -6.85
N GLU A 154 -4.68 18.92 -7.42
CA GLU A 154 -3.64 18.09 -6.82
C GLU A 154 -3.14 18.61 -5.47
N SER A 155 -2.98 19.93 -5.31
CA SER A 155 -2.58 20.53 -4.03
C SER A 155 -3.62 20.33 -2.93
N LEU A 156 -4.92 20.35 -3.28
CA LEU A 156 -6.02 20.05 -2.37
C LEU A 156 -6.03 18.57 -1.99
N ARG A 157 -5.82 17.66 -2.95
CA ARG A 157 -5.67 16.21 -2.67
C ARG A 157 -4.49 15.97 -1.73
N MET A 158 -3.35 16.63 -1.95
CA MET A 158 -2.16 16.55 -1.11
C MET A 158 -2.43 17.01 0.32
N SER A 159 -3.11 18.15 0.47
CA SER A 159 -3.51 18.65 1.79
C SER A 159 -4.45 17.67 2.49
N GLY A 160 -5.38 17.06 1.77
CA GLY A 160 -6.25 16.00 2.28
C GLY A 160 -5.47 14.76 2.77
N PHE A 161 -4.48 14.31 2.00
CA PHE A 161 -3.62 13.19 2.42
C PHE A 161 -2.77 13.54 3.65
N ALA A 162 -2.18 14.74 3.68
CA ALA A 162 -1.40 15.20 4.84
C ALA A 162 -2.26 15.26 6.11
N LEU A 163 -3.45 15.81 6.01
CA LEU A 163 -4.40 15.89 7.12
C LEU A 163 -4.83 14.50 7.60
N HIS A 164 -5.14 13.60 6.66
CA HIS A 164 -5.48 12.21 6.96
C HIS A 164 -4.36 11.49 7.72
N GLU A 165 -3.09 11.70 7.32
CA GLU A 165 -1.94 11.11 8.00
C GLU A 165 -1.69 11.71 9.39
N ILE A 166 -1.88 13.02 9.56
CA ILE A 166 -1.77 13.65 10.87
C ILE A 166 -2.82 13.08 11.82
N ILE A 167 -4.08 13.09 11.42
CA ILE A 167 -5.20 12.56 12.23
C ILE A 167 -4.99 11.05 12.48
N GLY A 168 -4.66 10.30 11.44
CA GLY A 168 -4.40 8.87 11.52
C GLY A 168 -3.26 8.54 12.48
N SER A 169 -2.15 9.27 12.42
CA SER A 169 -1.01 9.08 13.32
C SER A 169 -1.35 9.34 14.78
N GLN A 170 -2.14 10.39 15.07
CA GLN A 170 -2.60 10.68 16.44
C GLN A 170 -3.56 9.60 16.96
N TRP A 171 -4.51 9.16 16.12
CA TRP A 171 -5.41 8.06 16.46
C TRP A 171 -4.65 6.77 16.78
N TYR A 172 -3.60 6.44 15.98
CA TYR A 172 -2.79 5.23 16.20
C TYR A 172 -1.97 5.31 17.48
N ARG A 173 -1.44 6.51 17.84
CA ARG A 173 -0.79 6.72 19.14
C ARG A 173 -1.73 6.43 20.31
N LEU A 174 -2.96 6.95 20.24
CA LEU A 174 -3.96 6.77 21.29
C LEU A 174 -4.48 5.34 21.39
N ARG A 175 -4.64 4.67 20.25
CA ARG A 175 -5.28 3.35 20.18
C ARG A 175 -4.30 2.18 20.32
N TYR A 176 -3.10 2.31 19.82
CA TYR A 176 -2.12 1.22 19.69
C TYR A 176 -0.76 1.54 20.32
N GLY A 177 -0.49 2.76 20.77
CA GLY A 177 0.75 3.14 21.45
C GLY A 177 1.96 3.39 20.54
N PHE A 178 1.77 3.59 19.22
CA PHE A 178 2.85 3.86 18.28
C PHE A 178 2.51 4.86 17.17
#